data_8030cf8c5a166140ee43bfca823e2178
#
_entry.id   8030cf8c5a166140ee43bfca823e2178
#
_cell.length_a   1.000
_cell.length_b   1.000
_cell.length_c   1.000
_cell.angle_alpha   90.00
_cell.angle_beta   90.00
_cell.angle_gamma   90.00
#
_symmetry.space_group_name_H-M   'P 1'
#
loop_
_entity.id
_entity.type
_entity.pdbx_description
1 polymer ?
#
loop_
_entity_poly.entity_id
_entity_poly.type
_entity_poly.pdbx_seq_one_letter_code
_entity_poly.pdbx_strand_id
1 'polypeptide(L)'
;MALVKKFPNWKQIKLIIFDFDGVFTNNKVYVDEDGKELVCCDRSDGLGIDMLKIFIKNKNWDVKFFILSKEKNKVVSQRAKKLKIDCFQGISGKRKFLLNYLKNPFVHLFRL
;
A
#
# COMPACT_ATOMS: atom_id res chain seq x y z
N MET A 1 -36.61 5.51 5.55
CA MET A 1 -35.90 6.19 4.47
C MET A 1 -34.43 5.86 4.53
N ALA A 2 -33.90 5.29 3.50
CA ALA A 2 -32.52 4.91 3.48
C ALA A 2 -31.62 6.14 3.37
N LEU A 3 -30.68 6.28 4.30
CA LEU A 3 -29.61 7.25 4.18
C LEU A 3 -28.66 6.79 3.08
N VAL A 4 -28.73 7.44 1.94
CA VAL A 4 -27.78 7.19 0.86
C VAL A 4 -26.49 7.89 1.23
N LYS A 5 -25.48 7.14 1.72
CA LYS A 5 -24.13 7.65 1.82
C LYS A 5 -23.61 7.91 0.41
N LYS A 6 -23.34 9.17 0.10
CA LYS A 6 -22.63 9.50 -1.12
C LYS A 6 -21.17 9.07 -0.94
N PHE A 7 -20.76 8.03 -1.65
CA PHE A 7 -19.35 7.70 -1.78
C PHE A 7 -18.74 8.62 -2.84
N PRO A 8 -17.49 9.04 -2.65
CA PRO A 8 -16.80 9.77 -3.71
C PRO A 8 -16.75 8.90 -4.96
N ASN A 9 -16.87 9.55 -6.12
CA ASN A 9 -16.67 8.86 -7.40
C ASN A 9 -15.22 8.32 -7.38
N TRP A 10 -15.04 7.04 -7.66
CA TRP A 10 -13.74 6.40 -7.60
C TRP A 10 -12.70 7.11 -8.50
N LYS A 11 -13.11 7.70 -9.62
CA LYS A 11 -12.21 8.49 -10.49
C LYS A 11 -11.64 9.73 -9.81
N GLN A 12 -12.28 10.25 -8.78
CA GLN A 12 -11.80 11.39 -8.01
C GLN A 12 -10.73 11.01 -6.99
N ILE A 13 -10.58 9.74 -6.71
CA ILE A 13 -9.53 9.23 -5.84
C ILE A 13 -8.20 9.30 -6.61
N LYS A 14 -7.22 9.99 -6.04
CA LYS A 14 -5.91 10.20 -6.66
C LYS A 14 -4.80 9.40 -6.01
N LEU A 15 -5.05 8.84 -4.83
CA LEU A 15 -4.05 8.12 -4.06
C LEU A 15 -4.71 7.01 -3.25
N ILE A 16 -4.18 5.80 -3.38
CA ILE A 16 -4.57 4.64 -2.58
C ILE A 16 -3.36 4.22 -1.76
N ILE A 17 -3.52 4.16 -0.44
CA ILE A 17 -2.44 3.81 0.47
C ILE A 17 -2.84 2.53 1.20
N PHE A 18 -1.95 1.54 1.11
CA PHE A 18 -2.13 0.28 1.80
C PHE A 18 -1.27 0.25 3.06
N ASP A 19 -1.85 -0.15 4.17
CA ASP A 19 -1.06 -0.65 5.29
C ASP A 19 -0.50 -2.02 4.92
N PHE A 20 0.47 -2.52 5.67
CA PHE A 20 1.05 -3.84 5.41
C PHE A 20 0.50 -4.89 6.36
N ASP A 21 0.69 -4.70 7.66
CA ASP A 21 0.24 -5.67 8.66
C ASP A 21 -1.28 -5.72 8.72
N GLY A 22 -1.83 -6.92 8.62
CA GLY A 22 -3.27 -7.12 8.60
C GLY A 22 -3.95 -6.83 7.28
N VAL A 23 -3.22 -6.31 6.27
CA VAL A 23 -3.70 -6.07 4.91
C VAL A 23 -3.06 -7.07 3.94
N PHE A 24 -1.73 -7.12 3.91
CA PHE A 24 -0.97 -8.09 3.12
C PHE A 24 -0.51 -9.30 3.94
N THR A 25 -0.80 -9.31 5.22
CA THR A 25 -0.55 -10.41 6.14
C THR A 25 -1.81 -10.74 6.93
N ASN A 26 -1.78 -11.86 7.63
CA ASN A 26 -2.84 -12.23 8.56
C ASN A 26 -2.70 -11.54 9.95
N ASN A 27 -1.85 -10.53 10.05
CA ASN A 27 -1.56 -9.78 11.27
C ASN A 27 -0.89 -10.61 12.38
N LYS A 28 -0.31 -11.74 12.03
CA LYS A 28 0.39 -12.65 12.96
C LYS A 28 1.86 -12.69 12.60
N VAL A 29 2.69 -12.91 13.60
CA VAL A 29 4.13 -13.06 13.43
C VAL A 29 4.60 -14.36 14.07
N TYR A 30 5.60 -14.97 13.45
CA TYR A 30 6.41 -16.02 14.06
C TYR A 30 7.69 -15.36 14.54
N VAL A 31 8.02 -15.56 15.81
CA VAL A 31 9.24 -15.00 16.42
C VAL A 31 10.14 -16.16 16.82
N ASP A 32 11.38 -16.17 16.33
CA ASP A 32 12.35 -17.17 16.72
C ASP A 32 13.12 -16.74 17.98
N GLU A 33 14.00 -17.60 18.46
CA GLU A 33 14.78 -17.36 19.69
C GLU A 33 15.77 -16.18 19.57
N ASP A 34 16.14 -15.81 18.34
CA ASP A 34 17.02 -14.66 18.07
C ASP A 34 16.23 -13.36 17.88
N GLY A 35 14.90 -13.41 18.01
CA GLY A 35 14.04 -12.26 17.83
C GLY A 35 13.71 -11.95 16.38
N LYS A 36 14.05 -12.83 15.44
CA LYS A 36 13.67 -12.65 14.05
C LYS A 36 12.19 -12.92 13.87
N GLU A 37 11.53 -12.08 13.10
CA GLU A 37 10.11 -12.19 12.83
C GLU A 37 9.87 -12.65 11.39
N LEU A 38 8.94 -13.58 11.24
CA LEU A 38 8.41 -14.04 9.97
C LEU A 38 6.92 -13.70 9.92
N VAL A 39 6.44 -13.34 8.73
CA VAL A 39 5.01 -13.08 8.50
C VAL A 39 4.49 -14.01 7.41
N CYS A 40 3.18 -14.16 7.36
CA CYS A 40 2.51 -14.95 6.35
C CYS A 40 1.75 -14.02 5.42
N CYS A 41 2.09 -14.04 4.13
CA CYS A 41 1.40 -13.30 3.08
C CYS A 41 0.55 -14.24 2.24
N ASP A 42 -0.42 -13.69 1.52
CA ASP A 42 -1.30 -14.45 0.65
C ASP A 42 -0.91 -14.21 -0.82
N ARG A 43 -0.81 -15.29 -1.58
CA ARG A 43 -0.50 -15.21 -3.02
C ARG A 43 -1.59 -14.50 -3.82
N SER A 44 -2.83 -14.57 -3.37
CA SER A 44 -3.94 -13.92 -4.05
C SER A 44 -3.81 -12.40 -4.10
N ASP A 45 -3.05 -11.80 -3.18
CA ASP A 45 -2.75 -10.37 -3.21
C ASP A 45 -2.00 -9.97 -4.49
N GLY A 46 -1.13 -10.85 -5.00
CA GLY A 46 -0.46 -10.62 -6.28
C GLY A 46 -1.44 -10.49 -7.43
N LEU A 47 -2.42 -11.39 -7.49
CA LEU A 47 -3.48 -11.31 -8.48
C LEU A 47 -4.31 -10.04 -8.31
N GLY A 48 -4.68 -9.71 -7.08
CA GLY A 48 -5.46 -8.51 -6.77
C GLY A 48 -4.76 -7.22 -7.22
N ILE A 49 -3.47 -7.10 -6.93
CA ILE A 49 -2.67 -5.94 -7.37
C ILE A 49 -2.56 -5.88 -8.90
N ASP A 50 -2.35 -7.02 -9.56
CA ASP A 50 -2.31 -7.06 -11.03
C ASP A 50 -3.64 -6.62 -11.63
N MET A 51 -4.75 -7.08 -11.08
CA MET A 51 -6.09 -6.67 -11.52
C MET A 51 -6.31 -5.18 -11.34
N LEU A 52 -5.85 -4.62 -10.21
CA LEU A 52 -5.91 -3.18 -9.96
C LEU A 52 -5.13 -2.39 -11.01
N LYS A 53 -3.90 -2.83 -11.33
CA LYS A 53 -3.07 -2.20 -12.35
C LYS A 53 -3.74 -2.22 -13.73
N ILE A 54 -4.32 -3.34 -14.10
CA ILE A 54 -5.05 -3.48 -15.38
C ILE A 54 -6.26 -2.54 -15.41
N PHE A 55 -7.02 -2.48 -14.33
CA PHE A 55 -8.17 -1.59 -14.22
C PHE A 55 -7.77 -0.13 -14.36
N ILE A 56 -6.72 0.28 -13.65
CA ILE A 56 -6.17 1.65 -13.71
C ILE A 56 -5.82 2.01 -15.15
N LYS A 57 -5.10 1.12 -15.84
CA LYS A 57 -4.68 1.32 -17.23
C LYS A 57 -5.88 1.41 -18.17
N ASN A 58 -6.81 0.47 -18.09
CA ASN A 58 -7.94 0.40 -19.00
C ASN A 58 -8.90 1.59 -18.84
N LYS A 59 -9.00 2.14 -17.64
CA LYS A 59 -9.87 3.28 -17.33
C LYS A 59 -9.17 4.63 -17.44
N ASN A 60 -7.89 4.65 -17.79
CA ASN A 60 -7.07 5.86 -17.75
C ASN A 60 -7.23 6.60 -16.42
N TRP A 61 -7.24 5.85 -15.33
CA TRP A 61 -7.43 6.39 -14.00
C TRP A 61 -6.12 7.00 -13.50
N ASP A 62 -6.13 8.32 -13.25
CA ASP A 62 -4.99 9.03 -12.68
C ASP A 62 -4.94 8.81 -11.18
N VAL A 63 -4.40 7.67 -10.79
CA VAL A 63 -4.26 7.27 -9.40
C VAL A 63 -2.89 6.66 -9.14
N LYS A 64 -2.33 6.96 -8.00
CA LYS A 64 -1.11 6.32 -7.49
C LYS A 64 -1.46 5.45 -6.30
N PHE A 65 -0.68 4.40 -6.08
CA PHE A 65 -0.87 3.55 -4.92
C PHE A 65 0.45 3.02 -4.43
N PHE A 66 0.55 2.87 -3.13
CA PHE A 66 1.74 2.32 -2.49
C PHE A 66 1.43 1.76 -1.11
N ILE A 67 2.39 1.03 -0.56
CA ILE A 67 2.37 0.56 0.82
C ILE A 67 3.04 1.60 1.71
N LEU A 68 2.39 1.92 2.82
CA LEU A 68 2.95 2.80 3.86
C LEU A 68 2.88 2.08 5.20
N SER A 69 4.05 1.77 5.78
CA SER A 69 4.15 0.94 6.97
C SER A 69 5.09 1.54 8.01
N LYS A 70 4.77 1.35 9.28
CA LYS A 70 5.68 1.63 10.39
C LYS A 70 6.78 0.59 10.52
N GLU A 71 6.53 -0.61 10.01
CA GLU A 71 7.39 -1.77 10.20
C GLU A 71 8.76 -1.55 9.57
N LYS A 72 9.81 -1.89 10.31
CA LYS A 72 11.20 -1.80 9.83
C LYS A 72 11.73 -3.11 9.26
N ASN A 73 11.02 -4.22 9.49
CA ASN A 73 11.42 -5.53 8.98
C ASN A 73 11.44 -5.50 7.45
N LYS A 74 12.53 -5.97 6.89
CA LYS A 74 12.75 -6.00 5.43
C LYS A 74 11.72 -6.85 4.67
N VAL A 75 10.95 -7.68 5.37
CA VAL A 75 9.89 -8.49 4.73
C VAL A 75 8.87 -7.60 4.00
N VAL A 76 8.61 -6.40 4.51
CA VAL A 76 7.68 -5.44 3.88
C VAL A 76 8.19 -5.06 2.49
N SER A 77 9.42 -4.57 2.40
CA SER A 77 10.01 -4.16 1.12
C SER A 77 10.23 -5.34 0.19
N GLN A 78 10.58 -6.50 0.72
CA GLN A 78 10.75 -7.71 -0.11
C GLN A 78 9.42 -8.16 -0.73
N ARG A 79 8.34 -8.13 0.06
CA ARG A 79 7.01 -8.48 -0.45
C ARG A 79 6.51 -7.45 -1.46
N ALA A 80 6.70 -6.16 -1.17
CA ALA A 80 6.35 -5.07 -2.07
C ALA A 80 7.06 -5.22 -3.42
N LYS A 81 8.34 -5.56 -3.40
CA LYS A 81 9.13 -5.82 -4.61
C LYS A 81 8.54 -6.98 -5.42
N LYS A 82 8.16 -8.05 -4.77
CA LYS A 82 7.52 -9.20 -5.42
C LYS A 82 6.20 -8.83 -6.08
N LEU A 83 5.39 -8.01 -5.39
CA LEU A 83 4.11 -7.52 -5.88
C LEU A 83 4.26 -6.39 -6.91
N LYS A 84 5.46 -5.86 -7.08
CA LYS A 84 5.75 -4.71 -7.95
C LYS A 84 4.92 -3.49 -7.57
N ILE A 85 4.88 -3.20 -6.28
CA ILE A 85 4.20 -2.04 -5.71
C ILE A 85 5.23 -1.20 -4.94
N ASP A 86 5.11 0.11 -5.04
CA ASP A 86 5.97 1.03 -4.28
C ASP A 86 5.71 0.88 -2.78
N CYS A 87 6.76 1.09 -2.00
CA CYS A 87 6.70 0.89 -0.56
C CYS A 87 7.52 1.95 0.18
N PHE A 88 6.90 2.51 1.20
CA PHE A 88 7.57 3.34 2.20
C PHE A 88 7.39 2.66 3.55
N GLN A 89 8.49 2.24 4.16
CA GLN A 89 8.45 1.55 5.45
C GLN A 89 9.29 2.26 6.51
N GLY A 90 9.14 1.86 7.77
CA GLY A 90 9.82 2.50 8.87
C GLY A 90 9.29 3.90 9.16
N ILE A 91 8.08 4.19 8.75
CA ILE A 91 7.46 5.52 8.86
C ILE A 91 6.58 5.57 10.09
N SER A 92 7.06 6.20 11.16
CA SER A 92 6.30 6.35 12.41
C SER A 92 5.23 7.42 12.31
N GLY A 93 5.49 8.52 11.60
CA GLY A 93 4.56 9.63 11.41
C GLY A 93 3.87 9.57 10.05
N LYS A 94 2.93 8.67 9.87
CA LYS A 94 2.24 8.48 8.58
C LYS A 94 1.56 9.75 8.09
N ARG A 95 0.89 10.48 8.98
CA ARG A 95 0.22 11.74 8.60
C ARG A 95 1.20 12.77 8.08
N LYS A 96 2.30 12.99 8.78
CA LYS A 96 3.34 13.94 8.40
C LYS A 96 3.97 13.53 7.05
N PHE A 97 4.25 12.24 6.89
CA PHE A 97 4.76 11.70 5.64
C PHE A 97 3.82 12.02 4.47
N LEU A 98 2.54 11.75 4.64
CA LEU A 98 1.55 11.96 3.59
C LEU A 98 1.39 13.44 3.24
N LEU A 99 1.38 14.33 4.23
CA LEU A 99 1.30 15.75 3.97
C LEU A 99 2.52 16.24 3.16
N ASN A 100 3.72 15.75 3.50
CA ASN A 100 4.92 16.08 2.74
C ASN A 100 4.90 15.47 1.34
N TYR A 101 4.42 14.24 1.20
CA TYR A 101 4.30 13.57 -0.08
C TYR A 101 3.38 14.36 -1.02
N LEU A 102 2.24 14.80 -0.52
CA LEU A 102 1.26 15.55 -1.32
C LEU A 102 1.75 16.95 -1.72
N LYS A 103 2.63 17.55 -0.92
CA LYS A 103 3.21 18.87 -1.20
C LYS A 103 4.35 18.84 -2.20
N ASN A 104 4.97 17.69 -2.42
CA ASN A 104 6.14 17.57 -3.29
C ASN A 104 5.78 16.83 -4.58
N PRO A 105 5.44 17.56 -5.66
CA PRO A 105 5.04 16.93 -6.92
C PRO A 105 6.17 16.10 -7.57
N PHE A 106 7.43 16.39 -7.29
CA PHE A 106 8.56 15.64 -7.87
C PHE A 106 8.64 14.21 -7.37
N VAL A 107 8.21 13.94 -6.15
CA VAL A 107 8.17 12.58 -5.61
C VAL A 107 7.22 11.70 -6.43
N HIS A 108 6.18 12.31 -6.99
CA HIS A 108 5.20 11.60 -7.81
C HIS A 108 5.75 11.18 -9.17
N LEU A 109 6.74 11.92 -9.72
CA LEU A 109 7.33 11.63 -11.02
C LEU A 109 8.34 10.48 -10.97
N PHE A 110 9.04 10.31 -9.86
CA PHE A 110 10.11 9.31 -9.70
C PHE A 110 9.65 7.96 -9.17
N ARG A 111 8.36 7.79 -8.92
CA ARG A 111 7.78 6.57 -8.30
C ARG A 111 6.82 5.85 -9.23
N LEU A 112 7.03 5.95 -10.49
CA LEU A 112 6.22 5.25 -11.49
C LEU A 112 6.58 3.78 -11.59
#